data_42859e0abef3da32971cf39a9619b319
#
_entry.id   42859e0abef3da32971cf39a9619b319
#
_cell.length_a   1.000
_cell.length_b   1.000
_cell.length_c   1.000
_cell.angle_alpha   90.00
_cell.angle_beta   90.00
_cell.angle_gamma   90.00
#
_symmetry.space_group_name_H-M   'P 1'
#
loop_
_entity.id
_entity.type
_entity.pdbx_description
1 polymer ?
#
loop_
_entity_poly.entity_id
_entity_poly.type
_entity_poly.pdbx_seq_one_letter_code
_entity_poly.pdbx_strand_id
1 'polypeptide(L)'
;MSSSARNLFYLTAMEQARLIKAREISPVELIKASLERIDCFDSILRAWITVNAEQAIEKARKAETEIVNGKYRGPLHGLPYGVKDQMHALGFPTTLGSRVLEEHEMIPPYDATVIRKLSEAGAILIGKQNLHEFGKGGTIAFPFGQPR
;
A
#
# COMPACT_ATOMS: atom_id res chain seq x y z
N MET A 1 -14.68 -4.96 -12.74
CA MET A 1 -14.57 -5.49 -11.35
C MET A 1 -15.60 -6.59 -11.15
N SER A 2 -15.20 -7.76 -10.66
CA SER A 2 -16.12 -8.84 -10.33
C SER A 2 -17.04 -8.44 -9.16
N SER A 3 -18.21 -9.05 -9.03
CA SER A 3 -19.18 -8.78 -7.94
C SER A 3 -18.57 -9.02 -6.56
N SER A 4 -17.69 -10.01 -6.41
CA SER A 4 -17.02 -10.33 -5.15
C SER A 4 -15.99 -9.28 -4.74
N ALA A 5 -15.24 -8.71 -5.70
CA ALA A 5 -14.25 -7.67 -5.42
C ALA A 5 -14.88 -6.39 -4.87
N ARG A 6 -16.09 -6.03 -5.32
CA ARG A 6 -16.81 -4.84 -4.80
C ARG A 6 -17.17 -4.95 -3.33
N ASN A 7 -17.44 -6.14 -2.84
CA ASN A 7 -17.82 -6.33 -1.44
C ASN A 7 -16.64 -6.23 -0.47
N LEU A 8 -15.41 -6.59 -0.88
CA LEU A 8 -14.23 -6.57 -0.03
C LEU A 8 -13.88 -5.16 0.48
N PHE A 9 -14.16 -4.10 -0.31
CA PHE A 9 -13.84 -2.72 0.06
C PHE A 9 -14.76 -2.09 1.10
N TYR A 10 -15.93 -2.68 1.33
CA TYR A 10 -16.88 -2.22 2.35
C TYR A 10 -16.67 -2.92 3.69
N LEU A 11 -15.79 -3.92 3.73
CA LEU A 11 -15.41 -4.59 4.95
C LEU A 11 -14.37 -3.76 5.72
N THR A 12 -14.48 -3.76 7.03
CA THR A 12 -13.43 -3.22 7.90
C THR A 12 -12.15 -4.05 7.78
N ALA A 13 -10.99 -3.46 8.11
CA ALA A 13 -9.73 -4.20 8.14
C ALA A 13 -9.78 -5.44 9.04
N MET A 14 -10.55 -5.38 10.15
CA MET A 14 -10.73 -6.53 11.04
C MET A 14 -11.55 -7.65 10.41
N GLU A 15 -12.59 -7.31 9.63
CA GLU A 15 -13.37 -8.30 8.89
C GLU A 15 -12.54 -8.96 7.79
N GLN A 16 -11.77 -8.16 7.03
CA GLN A 16 -10.83 -8.68 6.03
C GLN A 16 -9.79 -9.62 6.68
N ALA A 17 -9.21 -9.23 7.82
CA ALA A 17 -8.26 -10.05 8.57
C ALA A 17 -8.88 -11.39 9.04
N ARG A 18 -10.13 -11.37 9.49
CA ARG A 18 -10.88 -12.57 9.89
C ARG A 18 -11.06 -13.52 8.69
N LEU A 19 -11.47 -12.99 7.54
CA LEU A 19 -11.66 -13.78 6.33
C LEU A 19 -10.35 -14.37 5.82
N ILE A 20 -9.25 -13.60 5.86
CA ILE A 20 -7.90 -14.10 5.51
C ILE A 20 -7.48 -15.22 6.46
N LYS A 21 -7.65 -15.03 7.78
CA LYS A 21 -7.34 -16.07 8.78
C LYS A 21 -8.15 -17.34 8.57
N ALA A 22 -9.43 -17.19 8.21
CA ALA A 22 -10.32 -18.31 7.90
C ALA A 22 -10.06 -18.93 6.50
N ARG A 23 -9.17 -18.32 5.69
CA ARG A 23 -8.89 -18.71 4.29
C ARG A 23 -10.12 -18.60 3.38
N GLU A 24 -11.08 -17.76 3.73
CA GLU A 24 -12.25 -17.45 2.91
C GLU A 24 -11.92 -16.47 1.79
N ILE A 25 -10.89 -15.61 1.99
CA ILE A 25 -10.25 -14.79 0.98
C ILE A 25 -8.74 -14.94 1.04
N SER A 26 -8.08 -14.75 -0.09
CA SER A 26 -6.63 -14.77 -0.19
C SER A 26 -6.05 -13.36 -0.06
N PRO A 27 -4.84 -13.18 0.58
CA PRO A 27 -4.09 -11.94 0.48
C PRO A 27 -3.89 -11.49 -0.97
N VAL A 28 -3.67 -12.43 -1.90
CA VAL A 28 -3.46 -12.12 -3.32
C VAL A 28 -4.73 -11.52 -3.94
N GLU A 29 -5.92 -12.07 -3.63
CA GLU A 29 -7.20 -11.50 -4.09
C GLU A 29 -7.41 -10.09 -3.58
N LEU A 30 -7.16 -9.86 -2.29
CA LEU A 30 -7.34 -8.55 -1.67
C LEU A 30 -6.38 -7.49 -2.24
N ILE A 31 -5.10 -7.85 -2.45
CA ILE A 31 -4.11 -6.96 -3.08
C ILE A 31 -4.48 -6.66 -4.52
N LYS A 32 -4.84 -7.66 -5.33
CA LYS A 32 -5.27 -7.44 -6.72
C LYS A 32 -6.48 -6.52 -6.79
N ALA A 33 -7.50 -6.77 -5.98
CA ALA A 33 -8.67 -5.91 -5.91
C ALA A 33 -8.30 -4.46 -5.55
N SER A 34 -7.37 -4.27 -4.59
CA SER A 34 -6.88 -2.94 -4.21
C SER A 34 -6.15 -2.23 -5.35
N LEU A 35 -5.30 -2.94 -6.09
CA LEU A 35 -4.58 -2.41 -7.26
C LEU A 35 -5.54 -2.04 -8.40
N GLU A 36 -6.53 -2.89 -8.71
CA GLU A 36 -7.58 -2.58 -9.68
C GLU A 36 -8.35 -1.31 -9.30
N ARG A 37 -8.63 -1.12 -8.01
CA ARG A 37 -9.31 0.09 -7.53
C ARG A 37 -8.44 1.33 -7.69
N ILE A 38 -7.15 1.24 -7.41
CA ILE A 38 -6.20 2.33 -7.64
C ILE A 38 -6.17 2.67 -9.13
N ASP A 39 -6.02 1.69 -10.02
CA ASP A 39 -6.00 1.87 -11.47
C ASP A 39 -7.28 2.56 -11.99
N CYS A 40 -8.44 2.15 -11.49
CA CYS A 40 -9.72 2.72 -11.90
C CYS A 40 -9.94 4.18 -11.45
N PHE A 41 -9.39 4.59 -10.30
CA PHE A 41 -9.79 5.86 -9.69
C PHE A 41 -8.66 6.86 -9.50
N ASP A 42 -7.38 6.44 -9.49
CA ASP A 42 -6.30 7.34 -9.11
C ASP A 42 -6.02 8.45 -10.13
N SER A 43 -6.36 8.25 -11.40
CA SER A 43 -6.34 9.31 -12.42
C SER A 43 -7.20 10.52 -12.03
N ILE A 44 -8.28 10.29 -11.26
CA ILE A 44 -9.18 11.32 -10.75
C ILE A 44 -8.76 11.75 -9.34
N LEU A 45 -8.49 10.78 -8.46
CA LEU A 45 -8.23 11.03 -7.03
C LEU A 45 -6.85 11.60 -6.78
N ARG A 46 -5.83 11.21 -7.57
CA ARG A 46 -4.42 11.61 -7.39
C ARG A 46 -3.91 11.35 -5.98
N ALA A 47 -4.30 10.22 -5.42
CA ALA A 47 -3.97 9.83 -4.06
C ALA A 47 -2.59 9.18 -3.95
N TRP A 48 -2.02 8.68 -5.05
CA TRP A 48 -0.77 7.95 -5.08
C TRP A 48 0.29 8.68 -5.92
N ILE A 49 1.55 8.68 -5.42
CA ILE A 49 2.72 9.13 -6.18
C ILE A 49 3.38 7.92 -6.83
N THR A 50 3.54 6.83 -6.06
CA THR A 50 4.17 5.60 -6.54
C THR A 50 3.35 4.40 -6.08
N VAL A 51 3.10 3.46 -7.01
CA VAL A 51 2.51 2.15 -6.72
C VAL A 51 3.46 1.09 -7.26
N ASN A 52 3.80 0.08 -6.44
CA ASN A 52 4.60 -1.06 -6.87
C ASN A 52 3.75 -2.33 -6.81
N ALA A 53 3.00 -2.56 -7.88
CA ALA A 53 2.07 -3.68 -8.01
C ALA A 53 2.78 -5.04 -7.96
N GLU A 54 3.94 -5.16 -8.62
CA GLU A 54 4.71 -6.40 -8.68
C GLU A 54 5.18 -6.83 -7.29
N GLN A 55 5.83 -5.92 -6.55
CA GLN A 55 6.30 -6.19 -5.19
C GLN A 55 5.13 -6.51 -4.25
N ALA A 56 4.00 -5.80 -4.38
CA ALA A 56 2.82 -6.03 -3.54
C ALA A 56 2.23 -7.43 -3.78
N ILE A 57 2.13 -7.87 -5.04
CA ILE A 57 1.64 -9.21 -5.39
C ILE A 57 2.61 -10.29 -4.93
N GLU A 58 3.91 -10.09 -5.06
CA GLU A 58 4.93 -11.03 -4.56
C GLU A 58 4.80 -11.23 -3.04
N LYS A 59 4.73 -10.12 -2.28
CA LYS A 59 4.52 -10.16 -0.83
C LYS A 59 3.19 -10.83 -0.45
N ALA A 60 2.13 -10.61 -1.24
CA ALA A 60 0.84 -11.25 -1.02
C ALA A 60 0.90 -12.78 -1.20
N ARG A 61 1.57 -13.26 -2.23
CA ARG A 61 1.80 -14.71 -2.45
C ARG A 61 2.59 -15.34 -1.30
N LYS A 62 3.62 -14.62 -0.80
CA LYS A 62 4.38 -15.07 0.38
C LYS A 62 3.49 -15.15 1.62
N ALA A 63 2.69 -14.12 1.89
CA ALA A 63 1.75 -14.10 3.01
C ALA A 63 0.71 -15.24 2.90
N GLU A 64 0.14 -15.47 1.72
CA GLU A 64 -0.76 -16.58 1.45
C GLU A 64 -0.12 -17.94 1.77
N THR A 65 1.10 -18.16 1.29
CA THR A 65 1.87 -19.41 1.56
C THR A 65 2.11 -19.58 3.05
N GLU A 66 2.49 -18.53 3.77
CA GLU A 66 2.72 -18.58 5.21
C GLU A 66 1.43 -18.94 5.97
N ILE A 67 0.29 -18.31 5.60
CA ILE A 67 -1.02 -18.56 6.23
C ILE A 67 -1.50 -19.99 5.97
N VAL A 68 -1.37 -20.49 4.73
CA VAL A 68 -1.72 -21.86 4.38
C VAL A 68 -0.92 -22.87 5.20
N ASN A 69 0.36 -22.57 5.44
CA ASN A 69 1.26 -23.39 6.26
C ASN A 69 1.11 -23.16 7.78
N GLY A 70 0.07 -22.48 8.23
CA GLY A 70 -0.22 -22.26 9.64
C GLY A 70 0.60 -21.16 10.32
N LYS A 71 1.40 -20.40 9.55
CA LYS A 71 2.23 -19.29 10.07
C LYS A 71 1.48 -17.95 10.00
N TYR A 72 0.37 -17.85 10.71
CA TYR A 72 -0.39 -16.60 10.78
C TYR A 72 0.23 -15.62 11.79
N ARG A 73 0.69 -14.44 11.32
CA ARG A 73 1.42 -13.45 12.12
C ARG A 73 0.52 -12.54 12.97
N GLY A 74 -0.78 -12.48 12.66
CA GLY A 74 -1.73 -11.62 13.37
C GLY A 74 -2.67 -10.86 12.45
N PRO A 75 -3.48 -9.93 12.97
CA PRO A 75 -4.58 -9.29 12.23
C PRO A 75 -4.15 -8.41 11.05
N LEU A 76 -2.88 -8.04 10.95
CA LEU A 76 -2.37 -7.28 9.80
C LEU A 76 -1.81 -8.18 8.68
N HIS A 77 -1.69 -9.50 8.92
CA HIS A 77 -1.07 -10.41 7.96
C HIS A 77 -1.86 -10.53 6.67
N GLY A 78 -1.26 -10.07 5.57
CA GLY A 78 -1.88 -10.07 4.24
C GLY A 78 -2.74 -8.85 3.92
N LEU A 79 -2.89 -7.89 4.87
CA LEU A 79 -3.66 -6.66 4.61
C LEU A 79 -2.85 -5.63 3.83
N PRO A 80 -3.47 -4.96 2.83
CA PRO A 80 -2.87 -3.85 2.11
C PRO A 80 -2.78 -2.58 2.97
N TYR A 81 -1.73 -1.78 2.75
CA TYR A 81 -1.66 -0.42 3.26
C TYR A 81 -0.88 0.50 2.33
N GLY A 82 -1.14 1.80 2.44
CA GLY A 82 -0.36 2.87 1.82
C GLY A 82 0.26 3.76 2.88
N VAL A 83 1.36 4.42 2.55
CA VAL A 83 1.99 5.39 3.44
C VAL A 83 2.25 6.71 2.73
N LYS A 84 2.21 7.78 3.50
CA LYS A 84 2.58 9.11 3.02
C LYS A 84 4.01 9.10 2.48
N ASP A 85 4.24 9.75 1.34
CA ASP A 85 5.53 9.68 0.62
C ASP A 85 6.69 10.43 1.28
N GLN A 86 6.61 10.68 2.56
CA GLN A 86 7.72 11.09 3.42
C GLN A 86 8.33 9.92 4.20
N MET A 87 7.70 8.74 4.19
CA MET A 87 8.18 7.57 4.90
C MET A 87 9.12 6.76 4.00
N HIS A 88 10.35 6.53 4.45
CA HIS A 88 11.29 5.66 3.75
C HIS A 88 10.80 4.22 3.72
N ALA A 89 10.79 3.63 2.54
CA ALA A 89 10.43 2.22 2.34
C ALA A 89 11.32 1.62 1.25
N LEU A 90 11.89 0.46 1.52
CA LEU A 90 12.71 -0.29 0.57
C LEU A 90 11.93 -0.61 -0.71
N GLY A 91 12.55 -0.34 -1.86
CA GLY A 91 11.94 -0.55 -3.17
C GLY A 91 10.95 0.53 -3.61
N PHE A 92 10.85 1.64 -2.86
CA PHE A 92 10.05 2.80 -3.22
C PHE A 92 10.86 4.08 -3.15
N PRO A 93 10.77 4.97 -4.15
CA PRO A 93 11.35 6.30 -4.04
C PRO A 93 10.67 7.08 -2.89
N THR A 94 11.41 8.02 -2.32
CA THR A 94 10.88 8.97 -1.32
C THR A 94 11.05 10.38 -1.88
N THR A 95 9.98 10.92 -2.44
CA THR A 95 10.03 12.21 -3.14
C THR A 95 9.64 13.40 -2.26
N LEU A 96 9.07 13.16 -1.07
CA LEU A 96 8.48 14.20 -0.23
C LEU A 96 7.45 15.07 -0.97
N GLY A 97 6.82 14.53 -2.03
CA GLY A 97 5.91 15.28 -2.89
C GLY A 97 6.60 16.30 -3.79
N SER A 98 7.93 16.24 -3.97
CA SER A 98 8.74 17.17 -4.77
C SER A 98 9.21 16.53 -6.07
N ARG A 99 9.02 17.24 -7.21
CA ARG A 99 9.53 16.81 -8.52
C ARG A 99 11.05 16.80 -8.56
N VAL A 100 11.70 17.72 -7.86
CA VAL A 100 13.16 17.75 -7.76
C VAL A 100 13.71 16.49 -7.14
N LEU A 101 13.08 15.98 -6.07
CA LEU A 101 13.50 14.74 -5.42
C LEU A 101 13.09 13.49 -6.23
N GLU A 102 12.03 13.57 -7.01
CA GLU A 102 11.65 12.50 -7.94
C GLU A 102 12.75 12.32 -9.02
N GLU A 103 13.23 13.42 -9.62
CA GLU A 103 14.29 13.40 -10.64
C GLU A 103 15.60 12.80 -10.12
N HIS A 104 15.87 12.89 -8.83
CA HIS A 104 17.06 12.31 -8.19
C HIS A 104 16.89 10.83 -7.82
N GLU A 105 15.72 10.24 -8.06
CA GLU A 105 15.41 8.82 -7.81
C GLU A 105 15.91 8.32 -6.44
N MET A 106 15.69 9.11 -5.39
CA MET A 106 16.17 8.77 -4.04
C MET A 106 15.44 7.55 -3.47
N ILE A 107 15.98 6.37 -3.72
CA ILE A 107 15.51 5.12 -3.11
C ILE A 107 16.27 4.90 -1.80
N PRO A 108 15.59 4.94 -0.64
CA PRO A 108 16.25 4.77 0.64
C PRO A 108 16.78 3.34 0.80
N PRO A 109 17.97 3.14 1.42
CA PRO A 109 18.56 1.84 1.65
C PRO A 109 17.97 1.10 2.87
N TYR A 110 16.92 1.67 3.50
CA TYR A 110 16.29 1.11 4.69
C TYR A 110 14.81 1.48 4.78
N ASP A 111 14.07 0.69 5.52
CA ASP A 111 12.70 1.00 5.94
C ASP A 111 12.67 1.90 7.17
N ALA A 112 11.81 2.91 7.17
CA ALA A 112 11.45 3.60 8.40
C ALA A 112 10.89 2.61 9.44
N THR A 113 11.08 2.89 10.72
CA THR A 113 10.67 1.98 11.81
C THR A 113 9.21 1.53 11.72
N VAL A 114 8.30 2.43 11.33
CA VAL A 114 6.88 2.07 11.16
C VAL A 114 6.68 1.08 10.01
N ILE A 115 7.37 1.27 8.88
CA ILE A 115 7.30 0.36 7.72
C ILE A 115 7.82 -1.02 8.10
N ARG A 116 8.98 -1.07 8.77
CA ARG A 116 9.56 -2.33 9.23
C ARG A 116 8.61 -3.09 10.17
N LYS A 117 8.02 -2.40 11.17
CA LYS A 117 7.06 -3.02 12.10
C LYS A 117 5.79 -3.53 11.40
N LEU A 118 5.25 -2.80 10.43
CA LEU A 118 4.12 -3.24 9.64
C LEU A 118 4.47 -4.47 8.78
N SER A 119 5.64 -4.47 8.17
CA SER A 119 6.15 -5.60 7.39
C SER A 119 6.37 -6.85 8.27
N GLU A 120 6.94 -6.70 9.48
CA GLU A 120 7.10 -7.77 10.46
C GLU A 120 5.75 -8.37 10.89
N ALA A 121 4.71 -7.53 11.03
CA ALA A 121 3.33 -7.97 11.29
C ALA A 121 2.65 -8.60 10.07
N GLY A 122 3.30 -8.59 8.89
CA GLY A 122 2.80 -9.20 7.66
C GLY A 122 1.90 -8.30 6.82
N ALA A 123 1.79 -7.00 7.13
CA ALA A 123 1.09 -6.04 6.29
C ALA A 123 1.85 -5.80 4.97
N ILE A 124 1.13 -5.49 3.90
CA ILE A 124 1.67 -5.37 2.54
C ILE A 124 1.57 -3.92 2.07
N LEU A 125 2.74 -3.26 1.94
CA LEU A 125 2.81 -1.92 1.36
C LEU A 125 2.52 -1.99 -0.14
N ILE A 126 1.49 -1.24 -0.59
CA ILE A 126 1.13 -1.13 -2.00
C ILE A 126 1.87 0.03 -2.66
N GLY A 127 2.02 1.15 -1.95
CA GLY A 127 2.58 2.36 -2.54
C GLY A 127 2.70 3.53 -1.58
N LYS A 128 3.15 4.64 -2.15
CA LYS A 128 3.43 5.91 -1.51
C LYS A 128 2.34 6.92 -1.87
N GLN A 129 1.70 7.49 -0.85
CA GLN A 129 0.56 8.39 -1.00
C GLN A 129 1.00 9.85 -1.15
N ASN A 130 0.23 10.58 -1.96
CA ASN A 130 0.45 11.96 -2.29
C ASN A 130 0.34 12.89 -1.06
N LEU A 131 1.09 13.99 -1.10
CA LEU A 131 1.20 14.96 -0.02
C LEU A 131 1.56 16.35 -0.58
N HIS A 132 1.39 17.38 0.25
CA HIS A 132 2.02 18.68 -0.01
C HIS A 132 3.53 18.54 -0.09
N GLU A 133 4.16 19.32 -0.94
CA GLU A 133 5.62 19.31 -1.07
C GLU A 133 6.30 19.48 0.30
N PHE A 134 7.27 18.61 0.59
CA PHE A 134 7.98 18.47 1.88
C PHE A 134 7.09 18.20 3.09
N GLY A 135 5.84 17.78 2.88
CA GLY A 135 4.91 17.46 3.98
C GLY A 135 4.46 18.64 4.82
N LYS A 136 4.85 19.86 4.46
CA LYS A 136 4.53 21.09 5.21
C LYS A 136 3.20 21.68 4.73
N GLY A 137 2.17 21.63 5.57
CA GLY A 137 0.89 22.30 5.33
C GLY A 137 1.04 23.81 5.24
N GLY A 138 0.16 24.46 4.46
CA GLY A 138 0.09 25.92 4.31
C GLY A 138 0.60 26.46 2.98
N THR A 139 1.33 25.70 2.18
CA THR A 139 1.55 26.00 0.76
C THR A 139 0.67 25.07 -0.07
N ILE A 140 0.03 25.62 -1.09
CA ILE A 140 -0.95 24.92 -1.95
C ILE A 140 -0.22 24.11 -3.05
N ALA A 141 1.06 23.78 -2.84
CA ALA A 141 1.83 23.08 -3.86
C ALA A 141 1.67 21.56 -3.74
N PHE A 142 0.98 20.99 -4.73
CA PHE A 142 0.91 19.55 -4.96
C PHE A 142 1.54 19.26 -6.33
N PRO A 143 2.87 19.10 -6.44
CA PRO A 143 3.54 18.89 -7.73
C PRO A 143 3.04 17.66 -8.50
N PHE A 144 2.50 16.66 -7.80
CA PHE A 144 1.85 15.46 -8.37
C PHE A 144 0.34 15.63 -8.58
N GLY A 145 -0.18 16.84 -8.44
CA GLY A 145 -1.60 17.17 -8.51
C GLY A 145 -2.30 17.09 -7.16
N GLN A 146 -3.30 17.94 -6.98
CA GLN A 146 -4.06 17.99 -5.73
C GLN A 146 -4.92 16.73 -5.58
N PRO A 147 -4.82 15.99 -4.46
CA PRO A 147 -5.73 14.89 -4.14
C PRO A 147 -7.17 15.38 -4.04
N ARG A 148 -8.13 14.54 -4.46
CA ARG A 148 -9.57 14.81 -4.44
C ARG A 148 -10.30 13.88 -3.50
#